data_db1330895a03659f61b133e657e7d809
#
_entry.id   db1330895a03659f61b133e657e7d809
#
_cell.length_a   1.000
_cell.length_b   1.000
_cell.length_c   1.000
_cell.angle_alpha   90.00
_cell.angle_beta   90.00
_cell.angle_gamma   90.00
#
_symmetry.space_group_name_H-M   'P 1'
#
loop_
_entity.id
_entity.type
_entity.pdbx_description
1 polymer ?
#
loop_
_entity_poly.entity_id
_entity_poly.type
_entity_poly.pdbx_seq_one_letter_code
_entity_poly.pdbx_strand_id
1 'polypeptide(L)'
;DAFRGVDGYPGCDKVADLAQFFRSNSLRAAAFSVAHAGLSVPVVHGDAAVRLAVNARLRELSRGSQVTNGDALALALELQRTALALATKDGLRLGPIERGLNENPTSVLARALLRPFGVLLAFALAPFFEWRDEQKRKQQPSFDTPELRAKRDGIGVEEDRVDQNGLTHMVPLKPGWYRPFALKMMVYLVTALADAGALTGRLGGIQTIHFARWVALPDRRLLFFSNYDGSWEAYLGEFVDKASLGLTMIWTNTIWYPKTRLLLFKGAKDEESFKAWTRAYQVPTQVWYSAYPLLSVGDVLRNAQIRELLGCKLDASASARLLALL
;
A
#
# COMPACT_ATOMS: atom_id res chain seq x y z
N ASP A 1 -9.13 17.49 -16.46
CA ASP A 1 -7.67 17.64 -16.36
C ASP A 1 -7.31 18.24 -14.99
N ALA A 2 -6.86 17.39 -14.06
CA ALA A 2 -6.60 17.72 -12.67
C ALA A 2 -5.41 18.69 -12.45
N PHE A 3 -4.59 18.87 -13.47
CA PHE A 3 -3.39 19.71 -13.44
C PHE A 3 -3.55 21.02 -14.21
N ARG A 4 -4.74 21.28 -14.76
CA ARG A 4 -5.04 22.55 -15.44
C ARG A 4 -4.88 23.70 -14.45
N GLY A 5 -3.99 24.65 -14.76
CA GLY A 5 -3.66 25.77 -13.88
C GLY A 5 -2.41 25.57 -13.01
N VAL A 6 -1.75 24.42 -13.10
CA VAL A 6 -0.41 24.25 -12.52
C VAL A 6 0.63 24.87 -13.47
N ASP A 7 1.52 25.70 -12.89
CA ASP A 7 2.55 26.41 -13.66
C ASP A 7 3.44 25.43 -14.44
N GLY A 8 3.62 25.69 -15.72
CA GLY A 8 4.43 24.86 -16.63
C GLY A 8 3.80 23.54 -17.06
N TYR A 9 2.51 23.31 -16.72
CA TYR A 9 1.81 22.11 -17.19
C TYR A 9 1.55 22.16 -18.70
N PRO A 10 2.07 21.19 -19.49
CA PRO A 10 2.02 21.25 -20.96
C PRO A 10 0.67 20.85 -21.58
N GLY A 11 -0.29 20.38 -20.78
CA GLY A 11 -1.52 19.77 -21.26
C GLY A 11 -1.40 18.27 -21.49
N CYS A 12 -2.53 17.56 -21.54
CA CYS A 12 -2.56 16.09 -21.65
C CYS A 12 -2.26 15.56 -23.06
N ASP A 13 -2.29 16.39 -24.08
CA ASP A 13 -2.10 15.99 -25.48
C ASP A 13 -0.61 15.80 -25.86
N LYS A 14 0.31 16.34 -25.04
CA LYS A 14 1.75 16.29 -25.28
C LYS A 14 2.44 15.29 -24.35
N VAL A 15 2.35 14.00 -24.66
CA VAL A 15 2.80 12.90 -23.78
C VAL A 15 4.29 13.00 -23.40
N ALA A 16 5.17 13.40 -24.33
CA ALA A 16 6.61 13.55 -24.05
C ALA A 16 6.88 14.68 -23.06
N ASP A 17 6.26 15.84 -23.27
CA ASP A 17 6.37 17.02 -22.40
C ASP A 17 5.76 16.73 -21.02
N LEU A 18 4.68 15.96 -20.99
CA LEU A 18 4.04 15.51 -19.76
C LEU A 18 4.97 14.65 -18.90
N ALA A 19 5.66 13.70 -19.52
CA ALA A 19 6.59 12.84 -18.83
C ALA A 19 7.80 13.63 -18.27
N GLN A 20 8.25 14.66 -18.98
CA GLN A 20 9.29 15.57 -18.51
C GLN A 20 8.79 16.45 -17.38
N PHE A 21 7.59 17.03 -17.51
CA PHE A 21 6.94 17.82 -16.46
C PHE A 21 6.84 17.05 -15.15
N PHE A 22 6.31 15.84 -15.18
CA PHE A 22 6.20 15.02 -13.97
C PHE A 22 7.55 14.65 -13.38
N ARG A 23 8.55 14.31 -14.20
CA ARG A 23 9.91 14.03 -13.71
C ARG A 23 10.53 15.24 -13.00
N SER A 24 10.36 16.44 -13.56
CA SER A 24 10.92 17.68 -13.01
C SER A 24 10.23 18.14 -11.74
N ASN A 25 8.93 17.85 -11.59
CA ASN A 25 8.10 18.28 -10.47
C ASN A 25 7.80 17.17 -9.44
N SER A 26 8.46 16.00 -9.56
CA SER A 26 8.25 14.88 -8.65
C SER A 26 9.20 14.92 -7.47
N LEU A 27 8.67 14.73 -6.28
CA LEU A 27 9.46 14.47 -5.07
C LEU A 27 9.64 12.96 -4.89
N ARG A 28 10.87 12.57 -4.55
CA ARG A 28 11.17 11.17 -4.24
C ARG A 28 10.46 10.75 -2.95
N ALA A 29 9.75 9.63 -2.99
CA ALA A 29 9.19 9.04 -1.78
C ALA A 29 10.29 8.65 -0.80
N ALA A 30 10.07 8.90 0.50
CA ALA A 30 10.94 8.43 1.57
C ALA A 30 10.79 6.91 1.75
N ALA A 31 9.57 6.39 1.64
CA ALA A 31 9.25 4.98 1.56
C ALA A 31 8.05 4.76 0.64
N PHE A 32 8.03 3.62 -0.03
CA PHE A 32 6.95 3.20 -0.92
C PHE A 32 6.68 1.71 -0.77
N SER A 33 5.42 1.32 -0.67
CA SER A 33 4.99 -0.07 -0.62
C SER A 33 3.88 -0.32 -1.63
N VAL A 34 3.89 -1.50 -2.22
CA VAL A 34 2.89 -1.98 -3.20
C VAL A 34 2.49 -3.39 -2.81
N ALA A 35 1.19 -3.66 -2.68
CA ALA A 35 0.68 -4.98 -2.32
C ALA A 35 0.96 -6.04 -3.39
N HIS A 36 0.92 -5.65 -4.65
CA HIS A 36 1.05 -6.52 -5.81
C HIS A 36 2.24 -6.12 -6.69
N ALA A 37 3.43 -6.04 -6.08
CA ALA A 37 4.67 -5.70 -6.79
C ALA A 37 4.91 -6.63 -7.99
N GLY A 38 5.31 -6.04 -9.11
CA GLY A 38 5.54 -6.77 -10.38
C GLY A 38 4.30 -6.93 -11.26
N LEU A 39 3.09 -6.62 -10.78
CA LEU A 39 1.88 -6.64 -11.59
C LEU A 39 1.62 -5.23 -12.18
N SER A 40 1.77 -5.08 -13.48
CA SER A 40 1.39 -3.85 -14.19
C SER A 40 -0.13 -3.80 -14.39
N VAL A 41 -0.68 -2.60 -14.64
CA VAL A 41 -2.12 -2.42 -14.91
C VAL A 41 -2.64 -3.34 -16.02
N PRO A 42 -1.97 -3.48 -17.19
CA PRO A 42 -2.40 -4.43 -18.22
C PRO A 42 -2.43 -5.89 -17.72
N VAL A 43 -1.47 -6.30 -16.88
CA VAL A 43 -1.45 -7.65 -16.29
C VAL A 43 -2.64 -7.85 -15.35
N VAL A 44 -2.94 -6.86 -14.50
CA VAL A 44 -4.09 -6.92 -13.57
C VAL A 44 -5.40 -7.09 -14.34
N HIS A 45 -5.60 -6.34 -15.43
CA HIS A 45 -6.77 -6.48 -16.29
C HIS A 45 -6.81 -7.83 -17.02
N GLY A 46 -5.68 -8.27 -17.55
CA GLY A 46 -5.55 -9.57 -18.23
C GLY A 46 -5.87 -10.74 -17.28
N ASP A 47 -5.34 -10.71 -16.08
CA ASP A 47 -5.61 -11.73 -15.06
C ASP A 47 -7.10 -11.77 -14.67
N ALA A 48 -7.75 -10.62 -14.56
CA ALA A 48 -9.18 -10.52 -14.30
C ALA A 48 -10.01 -11.10 -15.47
N ALA A 49 -9.64 -10.81 -16.71
CA ALA A 49 -10.30 -11.35 -17.90
C ALA A 49 -10.17 -12.88 -17.98
N VAL A 50 -8.98 -13.41 -17.68
CA VAL A 50 -8.72 -14.86 -17.62
C VAL A 50 -9.63 -15.51 -16.57
N ARG A 51 -9.70 -14.96 -15.34
CA ARG A 51 -10.58 -15.49 -14.30
C ARG A 51 -12.05 -15.49 -14.72
N LEU A 52 -12.53 -14.41 -15.33
CA LEU A 52 -13.91 -14.30 -15.80
C LEU A 52 -14.23 -15.37 -16.86
N ALA A 53 -13.34 -15.57 -17.85
CA ALA A 53 -13.52 -16.57 -18.89
C ALA A 53 -13.52 -18.01 -18.31
N VAL A 54 -12.60 -18.30 -17.42
CA VAL A 54 -12.50 -19.60 -16.75
C VAL A 54 -13.74 -19.87 -15.90
N ASN A 55 -14.24 -18.89 -15.14
CA ASN A 55 -15.46 -19.00 -14.35
C ASN A 55 -16.71 -19.17 -15.23
N ALA A 56 -16.78 -18.49 -16.37
CA ALA A 56 -17.88 -18.68 -17.32
C ALA A 56 -17.88 -20.13 -17.86
N ARG A 57 -16.72 -20.66 -18.25
CA ARG A 57 -16.59 -22.04 -18.70
C ARG A 57 -16.92 -23.06 -17.62
N LEU A 58 -16.48 -22.83 -16.38
CA LEU A 58 -16.83 -23.67 -15.24
C LEU A 58 -18.36 -23.76 -15.04
N ARG A 59 -19.06 -22.62 -15.13
CA ARG A 59 -20.53 -22.59 -15.02
C ARG A 59 -21.23 -23.35 -16.17
N GLU A 60 -20.72 -23.26 -17.38
CA GLU A 60 -21.22 -24.01 -18.53
C GLU A 60 -21.10 -25.53 -18.30
N LEU A 61 -19.92 -25.99 -17.90
CA LEU A 61 -19.63 -27.39 -17.61
C LEU A 61 -20.50 -27.92 -16.47
N SER A 62 -20.72 -27.13 -15.42
CA SER A 62 -21.55 -27.47 -14.27
C SER A 62 -23.04 -27.61 -14.65
N ARG A 63 -23.55 -26.78 -15.57
CA ARG A 63 -24.94 -26.86 -16.05
C ARG A 63 -25.18 -28.06 -16.97
N GLY A 64 -24.14 -28.50 -17.69
CA GLY A 64 -24.22 -29.61 -18.64
C GLY A 64 -24.15 -30.99 -18.00
N SER A 65 -24.18 -31.14 -16.69
CA SER A 65 -23.99 -32.42 -15.96
C SER A 65 -22.73 -33.21 -16.35
N GLN A 66 -21.76 -32.55 -16.96
CA GLN A 66 -20.51 -33.18 -17.39
C GLN A 66 -19.45 -33.29 -16.30
N VAL A 67 -19.70 -32.65 -15.14
CA VAL A 67 -18.80 -32.72 -13.99
C VAL A 67 -19.24 -33.87 -13.10
N THR A 68 -18.77 -35.07 -13.38
CA THR A 68 -18.80 -36.15 -12.40
C THR A 68 -17.78 -35.86 -11.32
N ASN A 69 -18.14 -36.05 -10.05
CA ASN A 69 -17.35 -35.73 -8.85
C ASN A 69 -15.97 -36.44 -8.73
N GLY A 70 -15.42 -36.98 -9.80
CA GLY A 70 -14.26 -37.84 -9.80
C GLY A 70 -12.98 -37.34 -10.50
N ASP A 71 -13.06 -36.29 -11.33
CA ASP A 71 -11.88 -35.89 -12.12
C ASP A 71 -11.61 -34.40 -12.09
N ALA A 72 -11.15 -33.91 -10.91
CA ALA A 72 -10.71 -32.52 -10.71
C ALA A 72 -9.58 -32.13 -11.69
N LEU A 73 -8.73 -33.10 -12.09
CA LEU A 73 -7.65 -32.85 -13.03
C LEU A 73 -8.18 -32.61 -14.45
N ALA A 74 -9.13 -33.45 -14.93
CA ALA A 74 -9.73 -33.26 -16.25
C ALA A 74 -10.46 -31.92 -16.36
N LEU A 75 -11.21 -31.54 -15.32
CA LEU A 75 -11.86 -30.24 -15.25
C LEU A 75 -10.82 -29.10 -15.29
N ALA A 76 -9.78 -29.17 -14.47
CA ALA A 76 -8.74 -28.13 -14.43
C ALA A 76 -8.00 -28.02 -15.78
N LEU A 77 -7.74 -29.12 -16.48
CA LEU A 77 -7.15 -29.11 -17.82
C LEU A 77 -8.05 -28.47 -18.88
N GLU A 78 -9.36 -28.67 -18.80
CA GLU A 78 -10.31 -28.01 -19.69
C GLU A 78 -10.36 -26.49 -19.44
N LEU A 79 -10.35 -26.06 -18.17
CA LEU A 79 -10.26 -24.66 -17.79
C LEU A 79 -8.94 -24.04 -18.22
N GLN A 80 -7.83 -24.77 -18.14
CA GLN A 80 -6.51 -24.35 -18.63
C GLN A 80 -6.52 -24.13 -20.15
N ARG A 81 -7.16 -25.02 -20.93
CA ARG A 81 -7.31 -24.83 -22.40
C ARG A 81 -8.08 -23.55 -22.72
N THR A 82 -9.15 -23.27 -21.99
CA THR A 82 -9.91 -22.02 -22.15
C THR A 82 -9.05 -20.79 -21.87
N ALA A 83 -8.27 -20.82 -20.81
CA ALA A 83 -7.35 -19.73 -20.45
C ALA A 83 -6.23 -19.54 -21.49
N LEU A 84 -5.66 -20.63 -22.00
CA LEU A 84 -4.63 -20.58 -23.05
C LEU A 84 -5.16 -20.02 -24.36
N ALA A 85 -6.38 -20.38 -24.75
CA ALA A 85 -7.02 -19.85 -25.95
C ALA A 85 -7.22 -18.32 -25.83
N LEU A 86 -7.70 -17.82 -24.70
CA LEU A 86 -7.85 -16.40 -24.43
C LEU A 86 -6.47 -15.71 -24.42
N ALA A 87 -5.51 -16.28 -23.71
CA ALA A 87 -4.17 -15.72 -23.57
C ALA A 87 -3.48 -15.56 -24.93
N THR A 88 -3.62 -16.57 -25.82
CA THR A 88 -3.09 -16.51 -27.18
C THR A 88 -3.76 -15.43 -28.02
N LYS A 89 -5.08 -15.27 -27.88
CA LYS A 89 -5.85 -14.25 -28.62
C LYS A 89 -5.47 -12.83 -28.19
N ASP A 90 -5.31 -12.60 -26.89
CA ASP A 90 -5.13 -11.27 -26.31
C ASP A 90 -3.66 -10.95 -25.99
N GLY A 91 -2.71 -11.82 -26.38
CA GLY A 91 -1.28 -11.64 -26.15
C GLY A 91 -0.88 -11.67 -24.67
N LEU A 92 -1.66 -12.32 -23.82
CA LEU A 92 -1.42 -12.44 -22.39
C LEU A 92 -0.39 -13.55 -22.11
N ARG A 93 0.42 -13.38 -21.06
CA ARG A 93 1.32 -14.40 -20.57
C ARG A 93 0.72 -15.09 -19.34
N LEU A 94 0.54 -16.41 -19.43
CA LEU A 94 0.23 -17.25 -18.28
C LEU A 94 1.54 -17.71 -17.61
N GLY A 95 1.50 -17.94 -16.30
CA GLY A 95 2.65 -18.38 -15.53
C GLY A 95 3.23 -17.29 -14.60
N PRO A 96 4.29 -17.59 -13.87
CA PRO A 96 4.91 -16.66 -12.93
C PRO A 96 5.50 -15.45 -13.66
N ILE A 97 5.38 -14.28 -13.02
CA ILE A 97 6.03 -13.05 -13.48
C ILE A 97 7.33 -12.87 -12.71
N GLU A 98 8.43 -12.66 -13.43
CA GLU A 98 9.70 -12.30 -12.82
C GLU A 98 9.58 -10.91 -12.16
N ARG A 99 9.76 -10.87 -10.86
CA ARG A 99 9.81 -9.62 -10.09
C ARG A 99 11.19 -9.01 -10.28
N GLY A 100 11.33 -8.10 -11.21
CA GLY A 100 12.56 -7.34 -11.43
C GLY A 100 12.81 -6.37 -10.26
N LEU A 101 13.57 -6.79 -9.26
CA LEU A 101 14.17 -5.91 -8.26
C LEU A 101 15.49 -5.39 -8.84
N ASN A 102 15.44 -4.27 -9.56
CA ASN A 102 16.63 -3.55 -10.00
C ASN A 102 17.19 -2.68 -8.86
N GLU A 103 17.88 -3.29 -7.90
CA GLU A 103 18.70 -2.55 -6.94
C GLU A 103 20.17 -2.62 -7.32
N ASN A 104 20.82 -1.44 -7.35
CA ASN A 104 22.23 -1.31 -7.66
C ASN A 104 23.06 -1.78 -6.43
N PRO A 105 23.81 -2.90 -6.49
CA PRO A 105 24.43 -3.55 -5.32
C PRO A 105 25.42 -2.65 -4.56
N THR A 106 26.06 -1.68 -5.23
CA THR A 106 26.99 -0.74 -4.58
C THR A 106 26.31 0.25 -3.66
N SER A 107 25.05 0.62 -3.94
CA SER A 107 24.26 1.49 -3.07
C SER A 107 23.78 0.79 -1.80
N VAL A 108 23.60 -0.52 -1.86
CA VAL A 108 23.19 -1.36 -0.73
C VAL A 108 24.31 -1.47 0.29
N LEU A 109 25.57 -1.69 -0.16
CA LEU A 109 26.72 -1.85 0.73
C LEU A 109 27.07 -0.57 1.51
N ALA A 110 27.08 0.58 0.84
CA ALA A 110 27.34 1.88 1.48
C ALA A 110 26.24 2.27 2.48
N ARG A 111 24.99 1.87 2.18
CA ARG A 111 23.87 2.04 3.11
C ARG A 111 23.95 1.12 4.32
N ALA A 112 24.50 -0.09 4.15
CA ALA A 112 24.59 -1.09 5.21
C ALA A 112 25.63 -0.73 6.29
N LEU A 113 26.70 0.01 5.98
CA LEU A 113 27.82 0.25 6.91
C LEU A 113 27.63 1.46 7.84
N LEU A 114 27.06 2.57 7.38
CA LEU A 114 26.96 3.81 8.17
C LEU A 114 25.60 4.02 8.86
N ARG A 115 24.54 3.43 8.33
CA ARG A 115 23.19 3.65 8.84
C ARG A 115 22.85 2.93 10.15
N PRO A 116 23.39 1.74 10.48
CA PRO A 116 23.20 1.13 11.79
C PRO A 116 23.60 2.03 12.96
N PHE A 117 24.72 2.75 12.84
CA PHE A 117 25.14 3.73 13.87
C PHE A 117 24.14 4.88 14.00
N GLY A 118 23.61 5.38 12.90
CA GLY A 118 22.55 6.39 12.92
C GLY A 118 21.29 5.90 13.60
N VAL A 119 20.89 4.66 13.36
CA VAL A 119 19.74 4.02 14.01
C VAL A 119 19.98 3.89 15.52
N LEU A 120 21.14 3.38 15.93
CA LEU A 120 21.50 3.26 17.36
C LEU A 120 21.52 4.65 18.03
N LEU A 121 22.09 5.66 17.39
CA LEU A 121 22.09 7.04 17.90
C LEU A 121 20.66 7.60 18.03
N ALA A 122 19.77 7.33 17.06
CA ALA A 122 18.39 7.74 17.14
C ALA A 122 17.69 7.15 18.37
N PHE A 123 17.91 5.85 18.66
CA PHE A 123 17.36 5.20 19.85
C PHE A 123 18.00 5.70 21.15
N ALA A 124 19.31 5.90 21.18
CA ALA A 124 20.01 6.41 22.36
C ALA A 124 19.54 7.81 22.78
N LEU A 125 19.21 8.65 21.83
CA LEU A 125 18.73 10.01 22.08
C LEU A 125 17.20 10.06 22.31
N ALA A 126 16.46 9.02 21.96
CA ALA A 126 15.00 9.00 22.03
C ALA A 126 14.44 9.35 23.42
N PRO A 127 14.93 8.81 24.55
CA PRO A 127 14.37 9.10 25.88
C PRO A 127 14.42 10.59 26.22
N PHE A 128 15.52 11.27 25.89
CA PHE A 128 15.66 12.70 26.12
C PHE A 128 14.67 13.52 25.31
N PHE A 129 14.56 13.24 24.00
CA PHE A 129 13.66 13.99 23.14
C PHE A 129 12.18 13.66 23.39
N GLU A 130 11.85 12.45 23.78
CA GLU A 130 10.50 12.06 24.19
C GLU A 130 10.10 12.75 25.50
N TRP A 131 11.00 12.80 26.48
CA TRP A 131 10.77 13.56 27.72
C TRP A 131 10.51 15.03 27.41
N ARG A 132 11.32 15.67 26.56
CA ARG A 132 11.13 17.06 26.15
C ARG A 132 9.81 17.29 25.43
N ASP A 133 9.40 16.36 24.59
CA ASP A 133 8.12 16.46 23.88
C ASP A 133 6.94 16.32 24.85
N GLU A 134 7.05 15.46 25.86
CA GLU A 134 6.03 15.28 26.89
C GLU A 134 5.78 16.58 27.68
N GLN A 135 6.82 17.38 27.95
CA GLN A 135 6.65 18.68 28.60
C GLN A 135 5.77 19.63 27.78
N LYS A 136 5.78 19.49 26.46
CA LYS A 136 4.95 20.29 25.53
C LYS A 136 3.55 19.72 25.32
N ARG A 137 3.30 18.48 25.72
CA ARG A 137 2.00 17.80 25.50
C ARG A 137 0.85 18.47 26.22
N LYS A 138 1.09 19.22 27.29
CA LYS A 138 0.08 20.05 27.96
C LYS A 138 -0.54 21.12 27.04
N GLN A 139 0.14 21.45 25.94
CA GLN A 139 -0.30 22.41 24.93
C GLN A 139 -0.96 21.71 23.73
N GLN A 140 -1.20 20.41 23.81
CA GLN A 140 -1.84 19.66 22.73
C GLN A 140 -3.27 20.18 22.52
N PRO A 141 -3.65 20.55 21.28
CA PRO A 141 -5.02 20.93 20.99
C PRO A 141 -5.97 19.75 21.18
N SER A 142 -7.21 20.03 21.53
CA SER A 142 -8.26 19.02 21.48
C SER A 142 -8.49 18.59 20.03
N PHE A 143 -8.60 17.28 19.79
CA PHE A 143 -9.03 16.76 18.50
C PHE A 143 -10.54 16.56 18.41
N ASP A 144 -11.27 17.02 19.42
CA ASP A 144 -12.73 16.95 19.49
C ASP A 144 -13.34 18.37 19.53
N THR A 145 -12.97 19.21 18.56
CA THR A 145 -13.59 20.54 18.36
C THR A 145 -14.72 20.46 17.33
N PRO A 146 -15.69 21.38 17.37
CA PRO A 146 -16.78 21.44 16.39
C PRO A 146 -16.27 21.49 14.94
N GLU A 147 -15.19 22.24 14.68
CA GLU A 147 -14.59 22.37 13.35
C GLU A 147 -13.99 21.04 12.87
N LEU A 148 -13.30 20.32 13.76
CA LEU A 148 -12.73 19.00 13.42
C LEU A 148 -13.82 17.94 13.27
N ARG A 149 -14.93 18.03 14.02
CA ARG A 149 -16.09 17.17 13.79
C ARG A 149 -16.72 17.44 12.43
N ALA A 150 -17.00 18.70 12.08
CA ALA A 150 -17.54 19.07 10.78
C ALA A 150 -16.63 18.64 9.62
N LYS A 151 -15.30 18.82 9.76
CA LYS A 151 -14.32 18.32 8.80
C LYS A 151 -14.37 16.80 8.65
N ARG A 152 -14.43 16.06 9.77
CA ARG A 152 -14.52 14.60 9.78
C ARG A 152 -15.78 14.13 9.08
N ASP A 153 -16.92 14.75 9.39
CA ASP A 153 -18.21 14.39 8.82
C ASP A 153 -18.23 14.69 7.31
N GLY A 154 -17.64 15.81 6.88
CA GLY A 154 -17.47 16.15 5.47
C GLY A 154 -16.59 15.16 4.71
N ILE A 155 -15.48 14.70 5.30
CA ILE A 155 -14.61 13.68 4.71
C ILE A 155 -15.37 12.33 4.65
N GLY A 156 -16.08 11.95 5.71
CA GLY A 156 -16.82 10.69 5.78
C GLY A 156 -17.94 10.59 4.73
N VAL A 157 -18.51 11.71 4.29
CA VAL A 157 -19.49 11.73 3.20
C VAL A 157 -18.86 11.30 1.86
N GLU A 158 -17.58 11.58 1.64
CA GLU A 158 -16.86 11.25 0.40
C GLU A 158 -16.19 9.87 0.46
N GLU A 159 -15.94 9.34 1.65
CA GLU A 159 -15.36 8.02 1.87
C GLU A 159 -16.42 6.91 1.74
N ASP A 160 -15.96 5.68 1.57
CA ASP A 160 -16.75 4.45 1.59
C ASP A 160 -17.86 4.36 0.52
N ARG A 161 -17.80 5.21 -0.51
CA ARG A 161 -18.74 5.18 -1.66
C ARG A 161 -18.39 4.11 -2.70
N VAL A 162 -17.14 3.68 -2.72
CA VAL A 162 -16.59 2.69 -3.64
C VAL A 162 -15.70 1.72 -2.87
N ASP A 163 -15.39 0.57 -3.46
CA ASP A 163 -14.60 -0.46 -2.79
C ASP A 163 -13.17 0.00 -2.48
N GLN A 164 -12.60 0.86 -3.32
CA GLN A 164 -11.26 1.42 -3.13
C GLN A 164 -11.34 2.86 -2.67
N ASN A 165 -10.65 3.18 -1.59
CA ASN A 165 -10.62 4.51 -0.99
C ASN A 165 -9.20 5.09 -0.92
N GLY A 166 -9.11 6.41 -0.80
CA GLY A 166 -7.86 7.15 -0.69
C GLY A 166 -7.70 7.80 0.67
N LEU A 167 -6.55 7.59 1.32
CA LEU A 167 -6.15 8.37 2.49
C LEU A 167 -5.02 9.31 2.11
N THR A 168 -5.25 10.61 2.29
CA THR A 168 -4.21 11.65 2.26
C THR A 168 -4.05 12.21 3.66
N HIS A 169 -2.87 12.03 4.24
CA HIS A 169 -2.55 12.48 5.59
C HIS A 169 -1.30 13.34 5.58
N MET A 170 -1.38 14.57 6.08
CA MET A 170 -0.30 15.54 6.05
C MET A 170 -0.09 16.17 7.42
N VAL A 171 1.08 15.99 7.99
CA VAL A 171 1.36 16.42 9.37
C VAL A 171 2.76 17.04 9.48
N PRO A 172 2.92 18.17 10.23
CA PRO A 172 4.22 18.76 10.48
C PRO A 172 5.13 17.83 11.32
N LEU A 173 6.43 17.87 11.04
CA LEU A 173 7.42 17.24 11.90
C LEU A 173 7.60 18.06 13.19
N LYS A 174 7.89 17.38 14.28
CA LYS A 174 8.29 18.02 15.53
C LYS A 174 9.53 18.89 15.30
N PRO A 175 9.66 20.04 15.99
CA PRO A 175 10.75 20.99 15.78
C PRO A 175 12.12 20.45 16.20
N GLY A 176 13.17 21.04 15.65
CA GLY A 176 14.56 20.70 15.93
C GLY A 176 15.16 19.71 14.94
N TRP A 177 16.47 19.46 15.05
CA TRP A 177 17.25 18.62 14.11
C TRP A 177 17.01 17.12 14.30
N TYR A 178 16.72 16.70 15.55
CA TYR A 178 16.62 15.28 15.90
C TYR A 178 15.47 14.58 15.18
N ARG A 179 14.29 15.18 15.10
CA ARG A 179 13.12 14.51 14.54
C ARG A 179 13.21 14.20 13.05
N PRO A 180 13.70 15.09 12.16
CA PRO A 180 14.01 14.71 10.78
C PRO A 180 15.10 13.64 10.68
N PHE A 181 16.13 13.70 11.53
CA PHE A 181 17.17 12.68 11.58
C PHE A 181 16.59 11.31 12.00
N ALA A 182 15.85 11.26 13.11
CA ALA A 182 15.20 10.04 13.58
C ALA A 182 14.22 9.47 12.55
N LEU A 183 13.39 10.31 11.91
CA LEU A 183 12.52 9.89 10.82
C LEU A 183 13.30 9.20 9.70
N LYS A 184 14.40 9.79 9.24
CA LYS A 184 15.23 9.21 8.19
C LYS A 184 15.81 7.85 8.60
N MET A 185 16.22 7.70 9.85
CA MET A 185 16.74 6.43 10.38
C MET A 185 15.63 5.37 10.53
N MET A 186 14.45 5.79 11.00
CA MET A 186 13.30 4.87 11.15
C MET A 186 12.75 4.41 9.79
N VAL A 187 12.63 5.29 8.80
CA VAL A 187 12.25 4.91 7.44
C VAL A 187 13.26 3.91 6.86
N TYR A 188 14.56 4.15 7.07
CA TYR A 188 15.59 3.20 6.66
C TYR A 188 15.42 1.84 7.35
N LEU A 189 15.21 1.82 8.68
CA LEU A 189 15.04 0.59 9.44
C LEU A 189 13.81 -0.19 8.99
N VAL A 190 12.66 0.48 8.82
CA VAL A 190 11.42 -0.14 8.33
C VAL A 190 11.61 -0.76 6.94
N THR A 191 12.29 -0.03 6.03
CA THR A 191 12.59 -0.53 4.68
C THR A 191 13.52 -1.75 4.74
N ALA A 192 14.59 -1.68 5.53
CA ALA A 192 15.52 -2.79 5.67
C ALA A 192 14.88 -4.05 6.29
N LEU A 193 13.99 -3.88 7.26
CA LEU A 193 13.22 -4.99 7.84
C LEU A 193 12.23 -5.60 6.84
N ALA A 194 11.61 -4.76 6.02
CA ALA A 194 10.72 -5.23 4.96
C ALA A 194 11.48 -6.02 3.88
N ASP A 195 12.64 -5.53 3.45
CA ASP A 195 13.51 -6.19 2.47
C ASP A 195 14.07 -7.52 3.00
N ALA A 196 14.36 -7.58 4.30
CA ALA A 196 14.80 -8.81 4.99
C ALA A 196 13.65 -9.83 5.22
N GLY A 197 12.42 -9.52 4.81
CA GLY A 197 11.25 -10.37 5.05
C GLY A 197 10.78 -10.43 6.51
N ALA A 198 11.39 -9.63 7.40
CA ALA A 198 11.04 -9.58 8.81
C ALA A 198 9.70 -8.87 9.07
N LEU A 199 9.30 -8.00 8.14
CA LEU A 199 7.94 -7.45 8.05
C LEU A 199 7.28 -8.19 6.88
N THR A 200 6.49 -9.20 7.19
CA THR A 200 5.87 -10.07 6.19
C THR A 200 5.26 -9.28 5.03
N GLY A 201 5.98 -9.21 3.96
CA GLY A 201 5.72 -8.87 2.55
C GLY A 201 4.74 -7.76 2.16
N ARG A 202 3.96 -7.17 3.04
CA ARG A 202 2.89 -6.21 2.74
C ARG A 202 2.64 -5.33 3.95
N LEU A 203 3.44 -4.26 4.14
CA LEU A 203 3.23 -3.30 5.23
C LEU A 203 2.77 -3.95 6.56
N GLY A 204 3.51 -4.97 7.03
CA GLY A 204 3.15 -5.67 8.26
C GLY A 204 1.97 -6.64 8.15
N GLY A 205 1.60 -7.10 6.93
CA GLY A 205 0.51 -8.06 6.73
C GLY A 205 -0.87 -7.45 6.48
N ILE A 206 -0.97 -6.15 6.26
CA ILE A 206 -2.21 -5.49 5.87
C ILE A 206 -2.59 -5.93 4.46
N GLN A 207 -3.79 -6.49 4.30
CA GLN A 207 -4.24 -7.10 3.05
C GLN A 207 -5.09 -6.17 2.18
N THR A 208 -5.49 -5.03 2.73
CA THR A 208 -6.39 -4.07 2.09
C THR A 208 -5.66 -2.94 1.37
N ILE A 209 -4.33 -2.78 1.54
CA ILE A 209 -3.58 -1.68 0.93
C ILE A 209 -3.10 -2.05 -0.46
N HIS A 210 -3.49 -1.27 -1.47
CA HIS A 210 -2.91 -1.32 -2.81
C HIS A 210 -1.54 -0.65 -2.85
N PHE A 211 -1.47 0.59 -2.37
CA PHE A 211 -0.26 1.42 -2.36
C PHE A 211 -0.18 2.23 -1.07
N ALA A 212 1.03 2.40 -0.57
CA ALA A 212 1.33 3.33 0.51
C ALA A 212 2.63 4.06 0.24
N ARG A 213 2.65 5.37 0.49
CA ARG A 213 3.80 6.23 0.21
C ARG A 213 3.97 7.28 1.27
N TRP A 214 5.19 7.41 1.78
CA TRP A 214 5.61 8.52 2.64
C TRP A 214 6.51 9.47 1.87
N VAL A 215 6.23 10.76 1.95
CA VAL A 215 7.02 11.83 1.34
C VAL A 215 7.37 12.86 2.40
N ALA A 216 8.66 13.05 2.64
CA ALA A 216 9.13 14.15 3.48
C ALA A 216 9.20 15.42 2.62
N LEU A 217 8.37 16.41 2.94
CA LEU A 217 8.31 17.67 2.21
C LEU A 217 9.42 18.63 2.68
N PRO A 218 9.90 19.54 1.80
CA PRO A 218 10.95 20.52 2.14
C PRO A 218 10.56 21.45 3.30
N ASP A 219 9.29 21.75 3.45
CA ASP A 219 8.70 22.58 4.51
C ASP A 219 8.50 21.85 5.85
N ARG A 220 9.16 20.70 6.02
CA ARG A 220 9.14 19.88 7.24
C ARG A 220 7.77 19.27 7.55
N ARG A 221 6.98 18.98 6.56
CA ARG A 221 5.77 18.13 6.70
C ARG A 221 6.05 16.72 6.22
N LEU A 222 5.44 15.75 6.86
CA LEU A 222 5.37 14.37 6.39
C LEU A 222 4.01 14.15 5.75
N LEU A 223 4.05 13.74 4.49
CA LEU A 223 2.88 13.43 3.71
C LEU A 223 2.79 11.91 3.54
N PHE A 224 1.62 11.36 3.77
CA PHE A 224 1.32 9.95 3.57
C PHE A 224 0.12 9.82 2.64
N PHE A 225 0.28 9.01 1.63
CA PHE A 225 -0.79 8.60 0.74
C PHE A 225 -0.97 7.10 0.81
N SER A 226 -2.20 6.64 0.86
CA SER A 226 -2.52 5.24 0.64
C SER A 226 -3.81 5.07 -0.14
N ASN A 227 -3.87 3.97 -0.88
CA ASN A 227 -5.05 3.48 -1.54
C ASN A 227 -5.38 2.14 -0.89
N TYR A 228 -6.60 1.98 -0.41
CA TYR A 228 -7.01 0.81 0.38
C TYR A 228 -8.43 0.37 0.02
N ASP A 229 -8.75 -0.87 0.32
CA ASP A 229 -10.08 -1.45 0.17
C ASP A 229 -10.89 -1.32 1.47
N GLY A 230 -12.18 -1.14 1.32
CA GLY A 230 -13.14 -1.14 2.43
C GLY A 230 -13.17 0.17 3.21
N SER A 231 -13.77 0.15 4.41
CA SER A 231 -13.99 1.34 5.21
C SER A 231 -12.72 1.88 5.87
N TRP A 232 -12.69 3.19 6.10
CA TRP A 232 -11.61 3.86 6.82
C TRP A 232 -11.37 3.27 8.22
N GLU A 233 -12.46 2.92 8.91
CA GLU A 233 -12.39 2.37 10.27
C GLU A 233 -11.72 0.99 10.29
N ALA A 234 -12.10 0.10 9.37
CA ALA A 234 -11.50 -1.22 9.21
C ALA A 234 -10.02 -1.12 8.81
N TYR A 235 -9.71 -0.22 7.88
CA TYR A 235 -8.35 0.03 7.41
C TYR A 235 -7.42 0.50 8.53
N LEU A 236 -7.84 1.50 9.35
CA LEU A 236 -7.03 1.96 10.48
C LEU A 236 -6.95 0.92 11.61
N GLY A 237 -7.99 0.11 11.80
CA GLY A 237 -7.94 -1.05 12.71
C GLY A 237 -6.85 -2.04 12.30
N GLU A 238 -6.76 -2.40 11.02
CA GLU A 238 -5.67 -3.26 10.52
C GLU A 238 -4.27 -2.65 10.75
N PHE A 239 -4.13 -1.33 10.68
CA PHE A 239 -2.87 -0.67 11.02
C PHE A 239 -2.48 -0.86 12.48
N VAL A 240 -3.44 -0.69 13.38
CA VAL A 240 -3.22 -0.88 14.82
C VAL A 240 -2.81 -2.32 15.11
N ASP A 241 -3.50 -3.28 14.54
CA ASP A 241 -3.30 -4.70 14.82
C ASP A 241 -2.00 -5.24 14.21
N LYS A 242 -1.74 -4.91 12.95
CA LYS A 242 -0.71 -5.58 12.15
C LYS A 242 0.57 -4.77 11.95
N ALA A 243 0.49 -3.43 11.93
CA ALA A 243 1.59 -2.56 11.56
C ALA A 243 1.98 -1.50 12.61
N SER A 244 1.41 -1.55 13.82
CA SER A 244 1.57 -0.51 14.84
C SER A 244 3.02 -0.13 15.12
N LEU A 245 3.95 -1.11 15.11
CA LEU A 245 5.37 -0.86 15.34
C LEU A 245 6.00 0.02 14.25
N GLY A 246 5.85 -0.37 12.98
CA GLY A 246 6.39 0.37 11.83
C GLY A 246 5.80 1.77 11.71
N LEU A 247 4.49 1.89 11.94
CA LEU A 247 3.79 3.17 11.93
C LEU A 247 4.29 4.08 13.06
N THR A 248 4.43 3.53 14.27
CA THR A 248 4.95 4.28 15.42
C THR A 248 6.36 4.81 15.16
N MET A 249 7.25 3.99 14.60
CA MET A 249 8.60 4.41 14.23
C MET A 249 8.62 5.65 13.31
N ILE A 250 7.72 5.72 12.35
CA ILE A 250 7.66 6.81 11.39
C ILE A 250 6.96 8.03 12.01
N TRP A 251 5.73 7.86 12.48
CA TRP A 251 4.88 8.98 12.90
C TRP A 251 5.19 9.56 14.27
N THR A 252 5.94 8.87 15.14
CA THR A 252 6.43 9.45 16.39
C THR A 252 7.22 10.75 16.22
N ASN A 253 7.72 10.99 14.99
CA ASN A 253 8.49 12.19 14.65
C ASN A 253 7.63 13.39 14.27
N THR A 254 6.30 13.23 14.23
CA THR A 254 5.33 14.27 13.87
C THR A 254 4.66 14.86 15.11
N ILE A 255 4.09 16.07 14.98
CA ILE A 255 3.44 16.75 16.09
C ILE A 255 2.18 16.01 16.57
N TRP A 256 1.94 16.06 17.85
CA TRP A 256 0.74 15.55 18.53
C TRP A 256 0.42 14.07 18.32
N TYR A 257 1.33 13.31 17.70
CA TYR A 257 1.20 11.85 17.60
C TYR A 257 1.04 11.23 18.99
N PRO A 258 0.25 10.17 19.18
CA PRO A 258 0.06 9.53 20.49
C PRO A 258 1.38 9.21 21.19
N LYS A 259 1.38 9.22 22.52
CA LYS A 259 2.59 9.04 23.35
C LYS A 259 3.34 7.79 22.97
N THR A 260 4.65 7.93 22.77
CA THR A 260 5.54 6.81 22.44
C THR A 260 6.58 6.55 23.51
N ARG A 261 7.21 5.39 23.45
CA ARG A 261 8.37 5.04 24.24
C ARG A 261 9.43 4.42 23.31
N LEU A 262 10.63 4.99 23.32
CA LEU A 262 11.79 4.57 22.52
C LEU A 262 11.47 4.52 21.02
N LEU A 263 10.65 5.43 20.51
CA LEU A 263 10.20 5.52 19.10
C LEU A 263 9.40 4.31 18.57
N LEU A 264 9.22 3.27 19.40
CA LEU A 264 8.69 1.97 18.97
C LEU A 264 7.38 1.60 19.66
N PHE A 265 7.30 1.84 20.97
CA PHE A 265 6.24 1.29 21.79
C PHE A 265 5.13 2.31 22.05
N LYS A 266 3.92 1.81 22.36
CA LYS A 266 2.70 2.60 22.47
C LYS A 266 2.32 3.21 21.11
N GLY A 267 2.12 4.52 21.02
CA GLY A 267 1.81 5.20 19.75
C GLY A 267 0.51 4.68 19.12
N ALA A 268 0.59 4.05 17.95
CA ALA A 268 -0.59 3.53 17.24
C ALA A 268 -1.40 2.48 18.03
N LYS A 269 -0.82 1.83 19.07
CA LYS A 269 -1.56 0.92 19.93
C LYS A 269 -2.60 1.60 20.82
N ASP A 270 -2.49 2.91 21.00
CA ASP A 270 -3.57 3.74 21.53
C ASP A 270 -4.49 4.10 20.36
N GLU A 271 -5.37 3.15 20.04
CA GLU A 271 -6.20 3.19 18.83
C GLU A 271 -7.07 4.44 18.76
N GLU A 272 -7.72 4.80 19.85
CA GLU A 272 -8.60 5.97 19.93
C GLU A 272 -7.82 7.26 19.63
N SER A 273 -6.71 7.49 20.35
CA SER A 273 -5.86 8.65 20.13
C SER A 273 -5.23 8.64 18.72
N PHE A 274 -4.89 7.48 18.19
CA PHE A 274 -4.31 7.35 16.86
C PHE A 274 -5.33 7.69 15.76
N LYS A 275 -6.54 7.17 15.85
CA LYS A 275 -7.63 7.46 14.91
C LYS A 275 -8.03 8.94 14.97
N ALA A 276 -8.19 9.51 16.17
CA ALA A 276 -8.50 10.92 16.33
C ALA A 276 -7.42 11.84 15.73
N TRP A 277 -6.14 11.53 15.99
CA TRP A 277 -5.00 12.23 15.42
C TRP A 277 -4.96 12.09 13.88
N THR A 278 -5.19 10.90 13.36
CA THR A 278 -5.20 10.67 11.90
C THR A 278 -6.28 11.51 11.24
N ARG A 279 -7.50 11.53 11.76
CA ARG A 279 -8.60 12.35 11.24
C ARG A 279 -8.31 13.85 11.32
N ALA A 280 -7.66 14.31 12.40
CA ALA A 280 -7.32 15.73 12.54
C ALA A 280 -6.37 16.22 11.43
N TYR A 281 -5.44 15.37 11.02
CA TYR A 281 -4.44 15.69 9.98
C TYR A 281 -4.75 15.10 8.60
N GLN A 282 -5.88 14.43 8.45
CA GLN A 282 -6.35 13.97 7.14
C GLN A 282 -6.75 15.15 6.27
N VAL A 283 -6.39 15.08 5.00
CA VAL A 283 -6.75 16.06 3.96
C VAL A 283 -7.73 15.40 3.01
N PRO A 284 -8.84 16.04 2.63
CA PRO A 284 -9.75 15.51 1.63
C PRO A 284 -9.01 15.18 0.33
N THR A 285 -9.26 14.01 -0.23
CA THR A 285 -8.69 13.60 -1.53
C THR A 285 -9.45 14.32 -2.64
N GLN A 286 -8.83 15.34 -3.23
CA GLN A 286 -9.49 16.18 -4.25
C GLN A 286 -9.58 15.53 -5.62
N VAL A 287 -8.65 14.62 -5.93
CA VAL A 287 -8.61 13.88 -7.19
C VAL A 287 -8.40 12.40 -6.88
N TRP A 288 -9.39 11.61 -7.25
CA TRP A 288 -9.35 10.16 -7.12
C TRP A 288 -9.28 9.48 -8.47
N TYR A 289 -8.37 8.53 -8.61
CA TYR A 289 -8.26 7.69 -9.79
C TYR A 289 -7.87 6.27 -9.39
N SER A 290 -8.61 5.30 -9.89
CA SER A 290 -8.23 3.88 -9.84
C SER A 290 -8.19 3.33 -11.26
N ALA A 291 -7.12 2.63 -11.62
CA ALA A 291 -6.99 1.96 -12.92
C ALA A 291 -7.87 0.69 -13.01
N TYR A 292 -8.26 0.12 -11.88
CA TYR A 292 -9.07 -1.11 -11.77
C TYR A 292 -10.06 -1.01 -10.59
N PRO A 293 -11.06 -0.11 -10.67
CA PRO A 293 -11.91 0.28 -9.53
C PRO A 293 -12.78 -0.85 -8.97
N LEU A 294 -12.97 -1.95 -9.73
CA LEU A 294 -13.79 -3.09 -9.34
C LEU A 294 -12.98 -4.28 -8.79
N LEU A 295 -11.68 -4.09 -8.56
CA LEU A 295 -10.79 -5.16 -8.09
C LEU A 295 -10.17 -4.77 -6.76
N SER A 296 -10.48 -5.53 -5.73
CA SER A 296 -9.79 -5.46 -4.44
C SER A 296 -8.34 -5.99 -4.55
N VAL A 297 -7.51 -5.70 -3.56
CA VAL A 297 -6.17 -6.33 -3.43
C VAL A 297 -6.29 -7.85 -3.42
N GLY A 298 -7.29 -8.36 -2.70
CA GLY A 298 -7.59 -9.80 -2.66
C GLY A 298 -7.89 -10.37 -4.05
N ASP A 299 -8.69 -9.66 -4.87
CA ASP A 299 -8.97 -10.08 -6.24
C ASP A 299 -7.74 -10.07 -7.13
N VAL A 300 -6.95 -8.99 -7.09
CA VAL A 300 -5.71 -8.86 -7.87
C VAL A 300 -4.77 -10.02 -7.57
N LEU A 301 -4.60 -10.36 -6.31
CA LEU A 301 -3.69 -11.44 -5.89
C LEU A 301 -4.23 -12.83 -6.21
N ARG A 302 -5.54 -13.04 -6.03
CA ARG A 302 -6.20 -14.28 -6.42
C ARG A 302 -6.10 -14.50 -7.93
N ASN A 303 -6.35 -13.46 -8.73
CA ASN A 303 -6.24 -13.53 -10.18
C ASN A 303 -4.81 -13.88 -10.62
N ALA A 304 -3.80 -13.28 -9.97
CA ALA A 304 -2.39 -13.61 -10.24
C ALA A 304 -2.07 -15.08 -9.90
N GLN A 305 -2.59 -15.61 -8.79
CA GLN A 305 -2.41 -17.03 -8.44
C GLN A 305 -3.08 -17.96 -9.46
N ILE A 306 -4.28 -17.62 -9.92
CA ILE A 306 -4.98 -18.36 -10.98
C ILE A 306 -4.13 -18.38 -12.26
N ARG A 307 -3.62 -17.22 -12.69
CA ARG A 307 -2.75 -17.10 -13.86
C ARG A 307 -1.48 -17.97 -13.72
N GLU A 308 -0.83 -17.94 -12.55
CA GLU A 308 0.36 -18.75 -12.27
C GLU A 308 0.07 -20.25 -12.40
N LEU A 309 -1.01 -20.72 -11.79
CA LEU A 309 -1.44 -22.13 -11.87
C LEU A 309 -1.80 -22.54 -13.29
N LEU A 310 -2.51 -21.69 -14.02
CA LEU A 310 -2.89 -21.96 -15.42
C LEU A 310 -1.69 -21.99 -16.39
N GLY A 311 -0.59 -21.35 -16.04
CA GLY A 311 0.64 -21.34 -16.82
C GLY A 311 1.60 -22.50 -16.50
N CYS A 312 1.30 -23.33 -15.49
CA CYS A 312 2.12 -24.46 -15.09
C CYS A 312 1.51 -25.79 -15.55
N LYS A 313 2.32 -26.87 -15.48
CA LYS A 313 1.80 -28.25 -15.65
C LYS A 313 0.90 -28.54 -14.43
N LEU A 314 -0.34 -28.88 -14.72
CA LEU A 314 -1.31 -29.23 -13.68
C LEU A 314 -1.15 -30.69 -13.26
N ASP A 315 -1.00 -30.92 -11.97
CA ASP A 315 -1.15 -32.19 -11.27
C ASP A 315 -2.40 -32.17 -10.40
N ALA A 316 -2.68 -33.21 -9.66
CA ALA A 316 -3.86 -33.28 -8.77
C ALA A 316 -3.86 -32.18 -7.71
N SER A 317 -2.69 -31.84 -7.13
CA SER A 317 -2.56 -30.81 -6.11
C SER A 317 -2.78 -29.39 -6.69
N ALA A 318 -2.16 -29.09 -7.83
CA ALA A 318 -2.32 -27.82 -8.53
C ALA A 318 -3.78 -27.64 -9.02
N SER A 319 -4.40 -28.72 -9.50
CA SER A 319 -5.81 -28.71 -9.91
C SER A 319 -6.76 -28.43 -8.77
N ALA A 320 -6.56 -29.07 -7.61
CA ALA A 320 -7.37 -28.79 -6.41
C ALA A 320 -7.22 -27.33 -5.95
N ARG A 321 -5.98 -26.80 -5.97
CA ARG A 321 -5.74 -25.38 -5.63
C ARG A 321 -6.40 -24.42 -6.62
N LEU A 322 -6.31 -24.71 -7.92
CA LEU A 322 -6.94 -23.90 -8.95
C LEU A 322 -8.46 -23.84 -8.74
N LEU A 323 -9.10 -24.99 -8.55
CA LEU A 323 -10.56 -25.07 -8.34
C LEU A 323 -10.98 -24.37 -7.04
N ALA A 324 -10.16 -24.38 -6.00
CA ALA A 324 -10.43 -23.67 -4.75
C ALA A 324 -10.32 -22.14 -4.86
N LEU A 325 -9.65 -21.62 -5.89
CA LEU A 325 -9.51 -20.18 -6.14
C LEU A 325 -10.63 -19.63 -7.05
N LEU A 326 -11.33 -20.48 -7.78
CA LEU A 326 -12.42 -20.12 -8.69
C LEU A 326 -13.76 -20.04 -7.96
#